data_412ce910e1d20acd02e706a0bb90d3db
#
_entry.id   412ce910e1d20acd02e706a0bb90d3db
#
_cell.length_a   1.000
_cell.length_b   1.000
_cell.length_c   1.000
_cell.angle_alpha   90.00
_cell.angle_beta   90.00
_cell.angle_gamma   90.00
#
_symmetry.space_group_name_H-M   'P 1'
#
loop_
_entity.id
_entity.type
_entity.pdbx_description
1 polymer ?
#
loop_
_entity_poly.entity_id
_entity_poly.type
_entity_poly.pdbx_seq_one_letter_code
_entity_poly.pdbx_strand_id
1 'polypeptide(L)'
;MKVNILQNGKEYNLMDFIKTPFKVGPGLLLVKVVNQIISSIIPSIQVLVTASFIDTAIAIFNGNMEYNRIFIPLTGLMLIIIYQYLNSSLISYVNLKLEMSLTEIIRTEIAYKRSKLEYRHIENNDSWDIITRTCGDPIGKINGGFENILGALNIIIRVVSLLAILVTQVWWAAIVIIGICLPLFSLAIKGGRATYKANQEAEKHSRRAKYLHDVLSVRDNIEERALFGYSEELNNKWYDKYEEARKINLKVTLKYFIRMKASGLITVLISIFIIGVLLIPLSNGVITLGMFMGLVTATLGLIQMMSWNLSWITSELAKNREYLKDLTAFMDLTEQEGSLDLPEEADIVNFETIEFDNVLFKYPDTDRYILKDFNLKLDKNIH
;
A
#
# COMPACT_ATOMS: atom_id res chain seq x y z
N MET A 1 -11.72 -26.97 6.10
CA MET A 1 -12.54 -26.47 4.96
C MET A 1 -11.62 -25.56 4.15
N LYS A 2 -11.17 -26.00 2.96
CA LYS A 2 -10.31 -25.13 2.10
C LYS A 2 -11.20 -24.00 1.56
N VAL A 3 -11.07 -22.82 2.11
CA VAL A 3 -11.74 -21.61 1.58
C VAL A 3 -10.97 -21.23 0.33
N ASN A 4 -11.50 -21.51 -0.84
CA ASN A 4 -10.90 -21.08 -2.10
C ASN A 4 -11.19 -19.59 -2.27
N ILE A 5 -10.23 -18.72 -1.94
CA ILE A 5 -10.37 -17.27 -1.95
C ILE A 5 -10.06 -16.72 -3.32
N LEU A 6 -8.99 -17.24 -3.94
CA LEU A 6 -8.57 -16.87 -5.27
C LEU A 6 -9.30 -17.75 -6.29
N GLN A 7 -9.90 -17.15 -7.31
CA GLN A 7 -10.73 -17.83 -8.30
C GLN A 7 -10.24 -17.47 -9.70
N ASN A 8 -10.15 -18.47 -10.57
CA ASN A 8 -9.86 -18.30 -12.00
C ASN A 8 -11.04 -17.57 -12.69
N GLY A 9 -10.75 -16.72 -13.67
CA GLY A 9 -11.77 -15.99 -14.43
C GLY A 9 -12.48 -14.86 -13.66
N LYS A 10 -11.97 -14.49 -12.48
CA LYS A 10 -12.52 -13.40 -11.68
C LYS A 10 -11.73 -12.11 -11.88
N GLU A 11 -12.40 -11.04 -12.30
CA GLU A 11 -11.84 -9.69 -12.26
C GLU A 11 -11.77 -9.15 -10.82
N TYR A 12 -10.55 -8.93 -10.33
CA TYR A 12 -10.30 -8.39 -9.00
C TYR A 12 -10.40 -6.86 -9.01
N ASN A 13 -11.11 -6.33 -8.01
CA ASN A 13 -11.36 -4.90 -7.86
C ASN A 13 -11.08 -4.44 -6.42
N LEU A 14 -11.15 -3.12 -6.17
CA LEU A 14 -10.86 -2.54 -4.85
C LEU A 14 -11.69 -3.15 -3.70
N MET A 15 -12.90 -3.66 -3.99
CA MET A 15 -13.72 -4.33 -2.98
C MET A 15 -13.12 -5.68 -2.53
N ASP A 16 -12.27 -6.29 -3.34
CA ASP A 16 -11.64 -7.55 -2.97
C ASP A 16 -10.59 -7.38 -1.86
N PHE A 17 -10.04 -6.17 -1.67
CA PHE A 17 -9.23 -5.86 -0.49
C PHE A 17 -10.02 -5.92 0.82
N ILE A 18 -11.34 -5.77 0.78
CA ILE A 18 -12.21 -5.94 1.94
C ILE A 18 -12.72 -7.39 2.02
N LYS A 19 -13.19 -7.93 0.89
CA LYS A 19 -13.81 -9.27 0.84
C LYS A 19 -12.83 -10.39 1.19
N THR A 20 -11.57 -10.28 0.75
CA THR A 20 -10.55 -11.30 0.99
C THR A 20 -10.20 -11.42 2.49
N PRO A 21 -9.80 -10.35 3.20
CA PRO A 21 -9.59 -10.43 4.65
C PRO A 21 -10.86 -10.81 5.43
N PHE A 22 -12.04 -10.41 4.95
CA PHE A 22 -13.31 -10.76 5.60
C PHE A 22 -13.59 -12.26 5.55
N LYS A 23 -13.28 -12.93 4.44
CA LYS A 23 -13.42 -14.38 4.32
C LYS A 23 -12.43 -15.13 5.21
N VAL A 24 -11.24 -14.59 5.42
CA VAL A 24 -10.17 -15.22 6.20
C VAL A 24 -10.39 -15.06 7.70
N GLY A 25 -10.76 -13.85 8.16
CA GLY A 25 -10.88 -13.55 9.58
C GLY A 25 -11.97 -12.53 9.90
N PRO A 26 -13.27 -12.87 9.77
CA PRO A 26 -14.37 -11.91 9.93
C PRO A 26 -14.38 -11.23 11.30
N GLY A 27 -14.09 -11.97 12.38
CA GLY A 27 -14.04 -11.42 13.74
C GLY A 27 -12.90 -10.40 13.93
N LEU A 28 -11.70 -10.70 13.42
CA LEU A 28 -10.55 -9.80 13.49
C LEU A 28 -10.80 -8.52 12.70
N LEU A 29 -11.41 -8.68 11.51
CA LEU A 29 -11.75 -7.56 10.65
C LEU A 29 -12.81 -6.66 11.29
N LEU A 30 -13.83 -7.23 11.91
CA LEU A 30 -14.87 -6.48 12.62
C LEU A 30 -14.26 -5.66 13.77
N VAL A 31 -13.42 -6.27 14.60
CA VAL A 31 -12.68 -5.56 15.66
C VAL A 31 -11.89 -4.39 15.08
N LYS A 32 -11.20 -4.59 13.96
CA LYS A 32 -10.38 -3.57 13.30
C LYS A 32 -11.23 -2.42 12.76
N VAL A 33 -12.37 -2.71 12.10
CA VAL A 33 -13.29 -1.70 11.57
C VAL A 33 -13.96 -0.89 12.69
N VAL A 34 -14.46 -1.55 13.72
CA VAL A 34 -15.07 -0.88 14.89
C VAL A 34 -14.05 0.01 15.58
N ASN A 35 -12.85 -0.52 15.80
CA ASN A 35 -11.77 0.26 16.40
C ASN A 35 -11.38 1.44 15.52
N GLN A 36 -11.33 1.30 14.20
CA GLN A 36 -11.06 2.39 13.28
C GLN A 36 -12.08 3.53 13.40
N ILE A 37 -13.36 3.20 13.52
CA ILE A 37 -14.43 4.20 13.72
C ILE A 37 -14.22 4.94 15.05
N ILE A 38 -13.99 4.22 16.14
CA ILE A 38 -13.75 4.82 17.46
C ILE A 38 -12.52 5.74 17.42
N SER A 39 -11.40 5.25 16.91
CA SER A 39 -10.15 6.00 16.82
C SER A 39 -10.26 7.24 15.93
N SER A 40 -11.17 7.23 14.95
CA SER A 40 -11.41 8.38 14.08
C SER A 40 -12.19 9.50 14.79
N ILE A 41 -13.01 9.19 15.80
CA ILE A 41 -13.83 10.13 16.57
C ILE A 41 -13.02 10.70 17.76
N ILE A 42 -12.11 9.94 18.34
CA ILE A 42 -11.30 10.35 19.50
C ILE A 42 -10.68 11.75 19.38
N PRO A 43 -10.05 12.15 18.26
CA PRO A 43 -9.50 13.50 18.14
C PRO A 43 -10.54 14.61 18.30
N SER A 44 -11.76 14.39 17.87
CA SER A 44 -12.88 15.35 18.05
C SER A 44 -13.31 15.43 19.50
N ILE A 45 -13.40 14.29 20.20
CA ILE A 45 -13.66 14.27 21.65
C ILE A 45 -12.51 14.96 22.40
N GLN A 46 -11.26 14.73 21.99
CA GLN A 46 -10.10 15.37 22.59
C GLN A 46 -10.17 16.90 22.50
N VAL A 47 -10.69 17.47 21.41
CA VAL A 47 -10.93 18.92 21.30
C VAL A 47 -11.82 19.43 22.43
N LEU A 48 -12.96 18.76 22.68
CA LEU A 48 -13.91 19.17 23.70
C LEU A 48 -13.34 19.03 25.12
N VAL A 49 -12.63 17.93 25.39
CA VAL A 49 -12.00 17.71 26.70
C VAL A 49 -10.85 18.68 26.95
N THR A 50 -10.04 18.97 25.92
CA THR A 50 -8.95 19.96 26.01
C THR A 50 -9.51 21.37 26.23
N ALA A 51 -10.58 21.73 25.51
CA ALA A 51 -11.28 23.00 25.70
C ALA A 51 -11.78 23.14 27.14
N SER A 52 -12.47 22.13 27.64
CA SER A 52 -12.96 22.10 29.02
C SER A 52 -11.83 22.20 30.04
N PHE A 53 -10.69 21.57 29.82
CA PHE A 53 -9.50 21.66 30.67
C PHE A 53 -8.96 23.09 30.74
N ILE A 54 -8.75 23.71 29.57
CA ILE A 54 -8.22 25.09 29.49
C ILE A 54 -9.20 26.07 30.13
N ASP A 55 -10.49 25.98 29.84
CA ASP A 55 -11.50 26.89 30.38
C ASP A 55 -11.62 26.75 31.91
N THR A 56 -11.57 25.52 32.42
CA THR A 56 -11.58 25.26 33.86
C THR A 56 -10.32 25.85 34.55
N ALA A 57 -9.13 25.66 33.92
CA ALA A 57 -7.91 26.22 34.45
C ALA A 57 -7.93 27.75 34.51
N ILE A 58 -8.48 28.41 33.49
CA ILE A 58 -8.66 29.87 33.47
C ILE A 58 -9.64 30.31 34.53
N ALA A 59 -10.76 29.59 34.71
CA ALA A 59 -11.78 29.93 35.74
C ALA A 59 -11.21 29.79 37.15
N ILE A 60 -10.37 28.80 37.42
CA ILE A 60 -9.66 28.65 38.70
C ILE A 60 -8.66 29.79 38.92
N PHE A 61 -7.88 30.11 37.87
CA PHE A 61 -6.90 31.20 37.96
C PHE A 61 -7.59 32.57 38.27
N ASN A 62 -8.76 32.81 37.72
CA ASN A 62 -9.56 33.99 37.97
C ASN A 62 -10.34 33.95 39.30
N GLY A 63 -10.21 32.89 40.09
CA GLY A 63 -10.93 32.73 41.36
C GLY A 63 -12.42 32.40 41.25
N ASN A 64 -12.89 32.08 40.05
CA ASN A 64 -14.32 31.84 39.77
C ASN A 64 -14.73 30.36 39.97
N MET A 65 -13.78 29.46 40.23
CA MET A 65 -14.06 28.04 40.37
C MET A 65 -13.12 27.37 41.38
N GLU A 66 -13.63 26.33 42.08
CA GLU A 66 -12.81 25.55 43.02
C GLU A 66 -11.76 24.70 42.29
N TYR A 67 -10.58 24.58 42.90
CA TYR A 67 -9.45 23.82 42.38
C TYR A 67 -9.81 22.36 42.01
N ASN A 68 -10.70 21.73 42.80
CA ASN A 68 -11.09 20.34 42.59
C ASN A 68 -11.78 20.07 41.22
N ARG A 69 -12.34 21.09 40.58
CA ARG A 69 -13.03 20.93 39.29
C ARG A 69 -12.10 20.57 38.14
N ILE A 70 -10.79 20.86 38.26
CA ILE A 70 -9.80 20.54 37.21
C ILE A 70 -9.60 19.03 37.01
N PHE A 71 -9.87 18.23 38.06
CA PHE A 71 -9.69 16.78 37.96
C PHE A 71 -10.64 16.11 36.96
N ILE A 72 -11.80 16.70 36.66
CA ILE A 72 -12.77 16.14 35.69
C ILE A 72 -12.19 16.14 34.26
N PRO A 73 -11.82 17.29 33.68
CA PRO A 73 -11.23 17.29 32.33
C PRO A 73 -9.82 16.65 32.29
N LEU A 74 -9.06 16.69 33.40
CA LEU A 74 -7.77 16.02 33.50
C LEU A 74 -7.91 14.51 33.42
N THR A 75 -8.87 13.90 34.12
CA THR A 75 -9.15 12.47 34.00
C THR A 75 -9.65 12.11 32.59
N GLY A 76 -10.41 12.98 31.95
CA GLY A 76 -10.81 12.80 30.54
C GLY A 76 -9.61 12.74 29.58
N LEU A 77 -8.65 13.66 29.72
CA LEU A 77 -7.41 13.64 28.94
C LEU A 77 -6.59 12.37 29.21
N MET A 78 -6.46 11.99 30.49
CA MET A 78 -5.74 10.79 30.88
C MET A 78 -6.36 9.52 30.26
N LEU A 79 -7.68 9.40 30.28
CA LEU A 79 -8.40 8.29 29.65
C LEU A 79 -8.16 8.22 28.14
N ILE A 80 -8.16 9.37 27.46
CA ILE A 80 -7.86 9.44 26.02
C ILE A 80 -6.43 8.95 25.73
N ILE A 81 -5.44 9.37 26.53
CA ILE A 81 -4.04 8.94 26.36
C ILE A 81 -3.89 7.44 26.63
N ILE A 82 -4.50 6.93 27.69
CA ILE A 82 -4.50 5.49 28.01
C ILE A 82 -5.15 4.70 26.87
N TYR A 83 -6.31 5.16 26.37
CA TYR A 83 -6.97 4.52 25.23
C TYR A 83 -6.04 4.49 24.02
N GLN A 84 -5.41 5.59 23.64
CA GLN A 84 -4.52 5.66 22.47
C GLN A 84 -3.35 4.67 22.58
N TYR A 85 -2.78 4.56 23.79
CA TYR A 85 -1.66 3.64 24.04
C TYR A 85 -2.11 2.17 23.98
N LEU A 86 -3.18 1.80 24.68
CA LEU A 86 -3.72 0.44 24.67
C LEU A 86 -4.22 0.04 23.30
N ASN A 87 -4.85 0.97 22.59
CA ASN A 87 -5.37 0.76 21.25
C ASN A 87 -4.26 0.43 20.24
N SER A 88 -3.13 1.12 20.31
CA SER A 88 -1.97 0.84 19.46
C SER A 88 -1.49 -0.61 19.61
N SER A 89 -1.39 -1.11 20.83
CA SER A 89 -0.98 -2.48 21.12
C SER A 89 -2.02 -3.52 20.66
N LEU A 90 -3.31 -3.23 20.89
CA LEU A 90 -4.41 -4.09 20.47
C LEU A 90 -4.45 -4.25 18.94
N ILE A 91 -4.35 -3.13 18.22
CA ILE A 91 -4.37 -3.15 16.75
C ILE A 91 -3.13 -3.83 16.18
N SER A 92 -1.95 -3.65 16.78
CA SER A 92 -0.74 -4.37 16.37
C SER A 92 -0.93 -5.88 16.49
N TYR A 93 -1.53 -6.36 17.58
CA TYR A 93 -1.86 -7.77 17.74
C TYR A 93 -2.88 -8.28 16.71
N VAL A 94 -3.96 -7.53 16.48
CA VAL A 94 -4.98 -7.88 15.48
C VAL A 94 -4.38 -7.92 14.07
N ASN A 95 -3.52 -6.97 13.74
CA ASN A 95 -2.81 -6.93 12.46
C ASN A 95 -1.93 -8.15 12.26
N LEU A 96 -1.11 -8.49 13.26
CA LEU A 96 -0.25 -9.67 13.19
C LEU A 96 -1.06 -10.94 12.98
N LYS A 97 -2.13 -11.12 13.75
CA LYS A 97 -2.98 -12.31 13.62
C LYS A 97 -3.69 -12.40 12.27
N LEU A 98 -4.16 -11.27 11.75
CA LEU A 98 -4.78 -11.20 10.42
C LEU A 98 -3.75 -11.51 9.32
N GLU A 99 -2.55 -10.96 9.41
CA GLU A 99 -1.45 -11.21 8.47
C GLU A 99 -1.03 -12.68 8.47
N MET A 100 -0.93 -13.31 9.64
CA MET A 100 -0.66 -14.76 9.76
C MET A 100 -1.74 -15.59 9.06
N SER A 101 -3.01 -15.28 9.31
CA SER A 101 -4.13 -16.01 8.69
C SER A 101 -4.19 -15.79 7.18
N LEU A 102 -3.90 -14.57 6.69
CA LEU A 102 -3.79 -14.28 5.27
C LEU A 102 -2.62 -15.02 4.63
N THR A 103 -1.48 -15.09 5.34
CA THR A 103 -0.29 -15.79 4.86
C THR A 103 -0.55 -17.27 4.67
N GLU A 104 -1.18 -17.91 5.64
CA GLU A 104 -1.52 -19.33 5.57
C GLU A 104 -2.37 -19.68 4.34
N ILE A 105 -3.39 -18.88 4.06
CA ILE A 105 -4.34 -19.19 2.99
C ILE A 105 -3.82 -18.70 1.63
N ILE A 106 -3.45 -17.41 1.52
CA ILE A 106 -3.15 -16.80 0.22
C ILE A 106 -1.83 -17.31 -0.36
N ARG A 107 -0.78 -17.48 0.48
CA ARG A 107 0.48 -18.08 0.00
C ARG A 107 0.27 -19.49 -0.51
N THR A 108 -0.54 -20.28 0.18
CA THR A 108 -0.84 -21.65 -0.22
C THR A 108 -1.60 -21.68 -1.54
N GLU A 109 -2.63 -20.81 -1.72
CA GLU A 109 -3.39 -20.75 -2.97
C GLU A 109 -2.53 -20.27 -4.15
N ILE A 110 -1.68 -19.26 -3.94
CA ILE A 110 -0.75 -18.78 -4.97
C ILE A 110 0.29 -19.84 -5.33
N ALA A 111 0.88 -20.51 -4.33
CA ALA A 111 1.84 -21.58 -4.57
C ALA A 111 1.19 -22.74 -5.35
N TYR A 112 -0.03 -23.09 -4.98
CA TYR A 112 -0.82 -24.13 -5.66
C TYR A 112 -1.14 -23.74 -7.11
N LYS A 113 -1.57 -22.49 -7.36
CA LYS A 113 -1.80 -22.01 -8.72
C LYS A 113 -0.50 -22.02 -9.52
N ARG A 114 0.61 -21.53 -8.93
CA ARG A 114 1.92 -21.48 -9.59
C ARG A 114 2.45 -22.86 -9.97
N SER A 115 2.24 -23.87 -9.12
CA SER A 115 2.69 -25.27 -9.41
C SER A 115 1.90 -25.92 -10.54
N LYS A 116 0.74 -25.39 -10.89
CA LYS A 116 -0.10 -25.90 -11.97
C LYS A 116 0.06 -25.17 -13.30
N LEU A 117 0.81 -24.06 -13.33
CA LEU A 117 0.94 -23.28 -14.56
C LEU A 117 1.58 -24.09 -15.68
N GLU A 118 1.07 -23.94 -16.88
CA GLU A 118 1.72 -24.47 -18.08
C GLU A 118 3.13 -23.90 -18.24
N TYR A 119 4.08 -24.74 -18.67
CA TYR A 119 5.48 -24.38 -18.83
C TYR A 119 5.71 -23.17 -19.74
N ARG A 120 4.86 -23.00 -20.77
CA ARG A 120 4.92 -21.81 -21.66
C ARG A 120 4.86 -20.48 -20.93
N HIS A 121 4.18 -20.38 -19.77
CA HIS A 121 4.10 -19.17 -18.97
C HIS A 121 5.38 -18.89 -18.17
N ILE A 122 6.16 -19.95 -17.91
CA ILE A 122 7.46 -19.82 -17.23
C ILE A 122 8.53 -19.32 -18.21
N GLU A 123 8.47 -19.76 -19.47
CA GLU A 123 9.41 -19.34 -20.52
C GLU A 123 9.09 -17.97 -21.11
N ASN A 124 7.81 -17.57 -21.13
CA ASN A 124 7.38 -16.29 -21.69
C ASN A 124 7.70 -15.15 -20.70
N ASN A 125 8.50 -14.19 -21.12
CA ASN A 125 8.94 -13.06 -20.30
C ASN A 125 7.78 -12.22 -19.75
N ASP A 126 6.73 -11.98 -20.54
CA ASP A 126 5.58 -11.16 -20.13
C ASP A 126 4.78 -11.87 -19.04
N SER A 127 4.52 -13.16 -19.21
CA SER A 127 3.87 -14.00 -18.19
C SER A 127 4.72 -14.13 -16.93
N TRP A 128 6.03 -14.31 -17.07
CA TRP A 128 6.95 -14.39 -15.95
C TRP A 128 7.00 -13.09 -15.14
N ASP A 129 6.96 -11.95 -15.81
CA ASP A 129 6.87 -10.63 -15.15
C ASP A 129 5.58 -10.51 -14.31
N ILE A 130 4.43 -10.96 -14.84
CA ILE A 130 3.15 -10.98 -14.10
C ILE A 130 3.26 -11.89 -12.88
N ILE A 131 3.79 -13.12 -13.05
CA ILE A 131 3.99 -14.09 -11.96
C ILE A 131 4.87 -13.47 -10.87
N THR A 132 6.00 -12.88 -11.23
CA THR A 132 6.96 -12.31 -10.28
C THR A 132 6.37 -11.14 -9.50
N ARG A 133 5.65 -10.22 -10.17
CA ARG A 133 5.01 -9.08 -9.50
C ARG A 133 3.88 -9.49 -8.59
N THR A 134 3.10 -10.50 -8.99
CA THR A 134 1.94 -10.96 -8.21
C THR A 134 2.35 -11.81 -7.03
N CYS A 135 3.32 -12.72 -7.22
CA CYS A 135 3.74 -13.68 -6.20
C CYS A 135 4.78 -13.13 -5.21
N GLY A 136 5.41 -11.98 -5.49
CA GLY A 136 6.49 -11.41 -4.68
C GLY A 136 6.06 -11.07 -3.24
N ASP A 137 4.98 -10.30 -3.09
CA ASP A 137 4.43 -9.91 -1.78
C ASP A 137 2.90 -9.77 -1.83
N PRO A 138 2.16 -10.87 -2.01
CA PRO A 138 0.70 -10.82 -2.15
C PRO A 138 0.00 -10.42 -0.85
N ILE A 139 0.53 -10.84 0.30
CA ILE A 139 -0.05 -10.56 1.61
C ILE A 139 0.10 -9.08 1.95
N GLY A 140 1.30 -8.51 1.80
CA GLY A 140 1.54 -7.08 2.02
C GLY A 140 0.69 -6.21 1.10
N LYS A 141 0.46 -6.62 -0.16
CA LYS A 141 -0.41 -5.90 -1.09
C LYS A 141 -1.89 -5.96 -0.71
N ILE A 142 -2.40 -7.13 -0.33
CA ILE A 142 -3.81 -7.29 0.08
C ILE A 142 -4.07 -6.59 1.41
N ASN A 143 -3.22 -6.80 2.41
CA ASN A 143 -3.35 -6.14 3.70
C ASN A 143 -3.16 -4.61 3.57
N GLY A 144 -2.15 -4.15 2.84
CA GLY A 144 -1.93 -2.73 2.55
C GLY A 144 -3.09 -2.07 1.81
N GLY A 145 -3.72 -2.77 0.85
CA GLY A 145 -4.93 -2.30 0.18
C GLY A 145 -6.10 -2.09 1.15
N PHE A 146 -6.30 -3.04 2.04
CA PHE A 146 -7.32 -2.93 3.10
C PHE A 146 -7.03 -1.77 4.07
N GLU A 147 -5.78 -1.63 4.54
CA GLU A 147 -5.36 -0.52 5.41
C GLU A 147 -5.58 0.85 4.76
N ASN A 148 -5.31 0.96 3.46
CA ASN A 148 -5.52 2.21 2.73
C ASN A 148 -7.01 2.57 2.62
N ILE A 149 -7.90 1.59 2.49
CA ILE A 149 -9.35 1.81 2.52
C ILE A 149 -9.79 2.27 3.92
N LEU A 150 -9.31 1.62 4.98
CA LEU A 150 -9.58 2.04 6.36
C LEU A 150 -9.01 3.43 6.64
N GLY A 151 -7.83 3.75 6.14
CA GLY A 151 -7.23 5.07 6.23
C GLY A 151 -8.06 6.16 5.55
N ALA A 152 -8.61 5.88 4.38
CA ALA A 152 -9.55 6.80 3.71
C ALA A 152 -10.84 7.00 4.51
N LEU A 153 -11.41 5.93 5.08
CA LEU A 153 -12.56 6.00 5.96
C LEU A 153 -12.27 6.83 7.23
N ASN A 154 -11.08 6.66 7.82
CA ASN A 154 -10.62 7.45 8.97
C ASN A 154 -10.66 8.96 8.66
N ILE A 155 -10.10 9.37 7.52
CA ILE A 155 -10.10 10.78 7.12
C ILE A 155 -11.52 11.32 7.01
N ILE A 156 -12.43 10.57 6.37
CA ILE A 156 -13.84 10.98 6.20
C ILE A 156 -14.52 11.16 7.56
N ILE A 157 -14.44 10.15 8.44
CA ILE A 157 -15.08 10.21 9.76
C ILE A 157 -14.52 11.36 10.59
N ARG A 158 -13.20 11.56 10.57
CA ARG A 158 -12.54 12.63 11.33
C ARG A 158 -12.94 14.01 10.83
N VAL A 159 -13.04 14.22 9.51
CA VAL A 159 -13.52 15.47 8.92
C VAL A 159 -14.97 15.72 9.34
N VAL A 160 -15.83 14.72 9.19
CA VAL A 160 -17.26 14.84 9.54
C VAL A 160 -17.45 15.14 11.05
N SER A 161 -16.74 14.42 11.93
CA SER A 161 -16.84 14.63 13.38
C SER A 161 -16.36 16.00 13.83
N LEU A 162 -15.28 16.53 13.23
CA LEU A 162 -14.81 17.89 13.53
C LEU A 162 -15.76 18.95 12.99
N LEU A 163 -16.27 18.78 11.76
CA LEU A 163 -17.27 19.68 11.19
C LEU A 163 -18.56 19.70 12.03
N ALA A 164 -18.97 18.57 12.58
CA ALA A 164 -20.12 18.53 13.50
C ALA A 164 -19.90 19.43 14.74
N ILE A 165 -18.71 19.39 15.35
CA ILE A 165 -18.36 20.30 16.46
C ILE A 165 -18.37 21.77 16.00
N LEU A 166 -17.79 22.06 14.85
CA LEU A 166 -17.77 23.43 14.31
C LEU A 166 -19.18 23.97 14.05
N VAL A 167 -20.08 23.15 13.48
CA VAL A 167 -21.48 23.56 13.22
C VAL A 167 -22.23 23.89 14.52
N THR A 168 -22.01 23.11 15.59
CA THR A 168 -22.67 23.38 16.88
C THR A 168 -22.14 24.65 17.58
N GLN A 169 -20.90 25.05 17.34
CA GLN A 169 -20.28 26.20 17.98
C GLN A 169 -20.34 27.45 17.10
N VAL A 170 -19.97 27.33 15.82
CA VAL A 170 -19.87 28.44 14.87
C VAL A 170 -20.24 27.97 13.47
N TRP A 171 -21.53 27.86 13.17
CA TRP A 171 -22.04 27.26 11.93
C TRP A 171 -21.51 27.90 10.64
N TRP A 172 -21.34 29.25 10.64
CA TRP A 172 -20.81 29.96 9.47
C TRP A 172 -19.32 29.69 9.23
N ALA A 173 -18.53 29.50 10.32
CA ALA A 173 -17.12 29.13 10.19
C ALA A 173 -16.95 27.72 9.59
N ALA A 174 -17.87 26.80 9.89
CA ALA A 174 -17.88 25.47 9.27
C ALA A 174 -18.05 25.57 7.75
N ILE A 175 -18.92 26.43 7.24
CA ILE A 175 -19.12 26.64 5.79
C ILE A 175 -17.81 27.15 5.13
N VAL A 176 -17.15 28.13 5.76
CA VAL A 176 -15.87 28.68 5.27
C VAL A 176 -14.79 27.58 5.24
N ILE A 177 -14.68 26.80 6.31
CA ILE A 177 -13.70 25.71 6.40
C ILE A 177 -13.97 24.62 5.36
N ILE A 178 -15.23 24.22 5.15
CA ILE A 178 -15.60 23.30 4.08
C ILE A 178 -15.19 23.83 2.72
N GLY A 179 -15.49 25.11 2.43
CA GLY A 179 -15.10 25.78 1.18
C GLY A 179 -13.61 25.74 0.90
N ILE A 180 -12.78 25.77 1.95
CA ILE A 180 -11.32 25.69 1.86
C ILE A 180 -10.84 24.23 1.77
N CYS A 181 -11.49 23.32 2.48
CA CYS A 181 -11.12 21.90 2.48
C CYS A 181 -11.35 21.22 1.11
N LEU A 182 -12.38 21.60 0.36
CA LEU A 182 -12.66 21.02 -0.97
C LEU A 182 -11.51 21.19 -1.98
N PRO A 183 -10.95 22.41 -2.20
CA PRO A 183 -9.75 22.58 -3.02
C PRO A 183 -8.54 21.81 -2.52
N LEU A 184 -8.31 21.80 -1.18
CA LEU A 184 -7.21 21.02 -0.57
C LEU A 184 -7.33 19.52 -0.86
N PHE A 185 -8.53 18.97 -0.71
CA PHE A 185 -8.81 17.58 -1.04
C PHE A 185 -8.48 17.25 -2.49
N SER A 186 -8.91 18.12 -3.43
CA SER A 186 -8.59 17.98 -4.85
C SER A 186 -7.07 18.05 -5.12
N LEU A 187 -6.36 18.99 -4.47
CA LEU A 187 -4.91 19.12 -4.58
C LEU A 187 -4.17 17.89 -4.03
N ALA A 188 -4.61 17.35 -2.89
CA ALA A 188 -4.03 16.16 -2.30
C ALA A 188 -4.17 14.92 -3.20
N ILE A 189 -5.34 14.71 -3.81
CA ILE A 189 -5.56 13.63 -4.77
C ILE A 189 -4.69 13.79 -6.02
N LYS A 190 -4.61 15.01 -6.58
CA LYS A 190 -3.73 15.30 -7.72
C LYS A 190 -2.26 15.10 -7.35
N GLY A 191 -1.86 15.48 -6.15
CA GLY A 191 -0.53 15.25 -5.59
C GLY A 191 -0.18 13.76 -5.50
N GLY A 192 -1.07 12.95 -4.93
CA GLY A 192 -0.90 11.50 -4.83
C GLY A 192 -0.73 10.82 -6.18
N ARG A 193 -1.58 11.17 -7.16
CA ARG A 193 -1.46 10.67 -8.54
C ARG A 193 -0.15 11.10 -9.20
N ALA A 194 0.30 12.33 -8.96
CA ALA A 194 1.56 12.84 -9.49
C ALA A 194 2.76 12.10 -8.89
N THR A 195 2.73 11.84 -7.57
CA THR A 195 3.76 11.05 -6.88
C THR A 195 3.83 9.62 -7.42
N TYR A 196 2.68 8.98 -7.64
CA TYR A 196 2.62 7.66 -8.25
C TYR A 196 3.28 7.63 -9.65
N LYS A 197 2.91 8.59 -10.53
CA LYS A 197 3.51 8.71 -11.87
C LYS A 197 5.01 8.96 -11.81
N ALA A 198 5.46 9.79 -10.87
CA ALA A 198 6.89 10.07 -10.67
C ALA A 198 7.67 8.81 -10.30
N ASN A 199 7.16 8.03 -9.34
CA ASN A 199 7.79 6.79 -8.93
C ASN A 199 7.84 5.79 -10.09
N GLN A 200 6.77 5.68 -10.87
CA GLN A 200 6.72 4.81 -12.04
C GLN A 200 7.74 5.22 -13.13
N GLU A 201 7.89 6.54 -13.37
CA GLU A 201 8.89 7.08 -14.30
C GLU A 201 10.32 6.80 -13.81
N ALA A 202 10.59 7.06 -12.54
CA ALA A 202 11.89 6.79 -11.91
C ALA A 202 12.27 5.31 -11.97
N GLU A 203 11.32 4.41 -11.74
CA GLU A 203 11.55 2.96 -11.75
C GLU A 203 11.95 2.43 -13.14
N LYS A 204 11.37 2.99 -14.22
CA LYS A 204 11.75 2.61 -15.60
C LYS A 204 13.24 2.79 -15.87
N HIS A 205 13.82 3.87 -15.37
CA HIS A 205 15.24 4.18 -15.57
C HIS A 205 16.16 3.31 -14.69
N SER A 206 15.68 2.86 -13.55
CA SER A 206 16.44 2.04 -12.61
C SER A 206 16.53 0.56 -13.01
N ARG A 207 15.62 0.05 -13.84
CA ARG A 207 15.54 -1.39 -14.19
C ARG A 207 16.83 -1.92 -14.80
N ARG A 208 17.42 -1.18 -15.75
CA ARG A 208 18.64 -1.63 -16.43
C ARG A 208 19.85 -1.66 -15.53
N ALA A 209 19.97 -0.66 -14.64
CA ALA A 209 21.02 -0.64 -13.63
C ALA A 209 20.86 -1.80 -12.64
N LYS A 210 19.61 -2.10 -12.23
CA LYS A 210 19.30 -3.23 -11.35
C LYS A 210 19.66 -4.57 -12.00
N TYR A 211 19.28 -4.78 -13.26
CA TYR A 211 19.65 -5.99 -13.99
C TYR A 211 21.19 -6.20 -14.03
N LEU A 212 21.97 -5.17 -14.37
CA LEU A 212 23.42 -5.25 -14.36
C LEU A 212 24.00 -5.52 -12.97
N HIS A 213 23.38 -4.94 -11.93
CA HIS A 213 23.75 -5.23 -10.54
C HIS A 213 23.50 -6.70 -10.19
N ASP A 214 22.33 -7.24 -10.58
CA ASP A 214 21.99 -8.63 -10.30
C ASP A 214 22.97 -9.59 -11.00
N VAL A 215 23.34 -9.33 -12.25
CA VAL A 215 24.39 -10.11 -12.94
C VAL A 215 25.74 -10.04 -12.22
N LEU A 216 26.09 -8.89 -11.63
CA LEU A 216 27.33 -8.72 -10.86
C LEU A 216 27.29 -9.37 -9.48
N SER A 217 26.12 -9.49 -8.84
CA SER A 217 25.99 -9.82 -7.41
C SER A 217 25.42 -11.21 -7.15
N VAL A 218 24.63 -11.76 -8.08
CA VAL A 218 23.98 -13.06 -7.88
C VAL A 218 25.02 -14.19 -7.96
N ARG A 219 24.88 -15.14 -7.03
CA ARG A 219 25.81 -16.27 -6.88
C ARG A 219 25.94 -17.11 -8.15
N ASP A 220 24.83 -17.34 -8.85
CA ASP A 220 24.76 -18.20 -10.04
C ASP A 220 25.61 -17.68 -11.20
N ASN A 221 25.94 -16.37 -11.22
CA ASN A 221 26.74 -15.75 -12.26
C ASN A 221 28.24 -15.65 -11.91
N ILE A 222 28.66 -16.11 -10.71
CA ILE A 222 30.03 -15.94 -10.22
C ILE A 222 31.03 -16.77 -11.08
N GLU A 223 30.67 -17.99 -11.39
CA GLU A 223 31.53 -18.91 -12.15
C GLU A 223 31.75 -18.40 -13.57
N GLU A 224 30.70 -18.03 -14.27
CA GLU A 224 30.74 -17.46 -15.61
C GLU A 224 31.56 -16.16 -15.63
N ARG A 225 31.33 -15.28 -14.67
CA ARG A 225 32.05 -14.02 -14.53
C ARG A 225 33.53 -14.22 -14.28
N ALA A 226 33.89 -15.20 -13.44
CA ALA A 226 35.29 -15.53 -13.17
C ALA A 226 35.99 -16.17 -14.41
N LEU A 227 35.26 -17.03 -15.14
CA LEU A 227 35.77 -17.70 -16.31
C LEU A 227 36.04 -16.73 -17.48
N PHE A 228 35.13 -15.83 -17.74
CA PHE A 228 35.20 -14.90 -18.89
C PHE A 228 35.83 -13.55 -18.54
N GLY A 229 36.11 -13.24 -17.29
CA GLY A 229 36.84 -12.05 -16.84
C GLY A 229 36.14 -10.70 -17.12
N TYR A 230 34.85 -10.67 -17.40
CA TYR A 230 34.12 -9.46 -17.81
C TYR A 230 33.69 -8.55 -16.63
N SER A 231 34.13 -8.82 -15.40
CA SER A 231 33.71 -8.11 -14.20
C SER A 231 33.91 -6.60 -14.26
N GLU A 232 35.10 -6.17 -14.75
CA GLU A 232 35.43 -4.74 -14.81
C GLU A 232 34.60 -4.01 -15.87
N GLU A 233 34.46 -4.58 -17.06
CA GLU A 233 33.64 -3.98 -18.12
C GLU A 233 32.17 -3.87 -17.71
N LEU A 234 31.64 -4.93 -17.07
CA LEU A 234 30.25 -4.93 -16.62
C LEU A 234 30.05 -3.94 -15.49
N ASN A 235 30.99 -3.80 -14.56
CA ASN A 235 30.95 -2.82 -13.49
C ASN A 235 30.94 -1.37 -14.02
N ASN A 236 31.75 -1.09 -15.05
CA ASN A 236 31.76 0.22 -15.72
C ASN A 236 30.41 0.50 -16.40
N LYS A 237 29.88 -0.49 -17.12
CA LYS A 237 28.52 -0.38 -17.72
C LYS A 237 27.42 -0.19 -16.67
N TRP A 238 27.54 -0.89 -15.54
CA TRP A 238 26.61 -0.71 -14.41
C TRP A 238 26.72 0.69 -13.84
N TYR A 239 27.94 1.18 -13.58
CA TYR A 239 28.18 2.51 -13.04
C TYR A 239 27.58 3.60 -13.93
N ASP A 240 27.80 3.54 -15.25
CA ASP A 240 27.24 4.51 -16.19
C ASP A 240 25.71 4.50 -16.17
N LYS A 241 25.10 3.31 -16.21
CA LYS A 241 23.63 3.18 -16.18
C LYS A 241 23.05 3.54 -14.82
N TYR A 242 23.73 3.21 -13.74
CA TYR A 242 23.34 3.61 -12.39
C TYR A 242 23.39 5.13 -12.20
N GLU A 243 24.48 5.76 -12.66
CA GLU A 243 24.66 7.21 -12.56
C GLU A 243 23.64 7.98 -13.43
N GLU A 244 23.35 7.48 -14.63
CA GLU A 244 22.29 8.01 -15.48
C GLU A 244 20.91 7.92 -14.75
N ALA A 245 20.57 6.74 -14.25
CA ALA A 245 19.35 6.51 -13.50
C ALA A 245 19.26 7.38 -12.24
N ARG A 246 20.38 7.51 -11.49
CA ARG A 246 20.49 8.32 -10.29
C ARG A 246 20.20 9.80 -10.57
N LYS A 247 20.80 10.35 -11.64
CA LYS A 247 20.58 11.75 -12.05
C LYS A 247 19.12 12.00 -12.46
N ILE A 248 18.53 11.08 -13.22
CA ILE A 248 17.13 11.17 -13.63
C ILE A 248 16.21 11.08 -12.39
N ASN A 249 16.44 10.09 -11.52
CA ASN A 249 15.67 9.90 -10.30
C ASN A 249 15.77 11.13 -9.38
N LEU A 250 16.97 11.70 -9.22
CA LEU A 250 17.16 12.93 -8.45
C LEU A 250 16.35 14.08 -9.05
N LYS A 251 16.41 14.28 -10.37
CA LYS A 251 15.66 15.35 -11.06
C LYS A 251 14.15 15.18 -10.92
N VAL A 252 13.66 13.95 -11.09
CA VAL A 252 12.23 13.61 -10.93
C VAL A 252 11.82 13.85 -9.47
N THR A 253 12.55 13.27 -8.52
CA THR A 253 12.26 13.41 -7.09
C THR A 253 12.30 14.89 -6.65
N LEU A 254 13.31 15.65 -7.05
CA LEU A 254 13.44 17.07 -6.72
C LEU A 254 12.28 17.90 -7.27
N LYS A 255 11.89 17.67 -8.53
CA LYS A 255 10.74 18.34 -9.16
C LYS A 255 9.44 18.13 -8.36
N TYR A 256 9.18 16.88 -7.94
CA TYR A 256 7.98 16.56 -7.18
C TYR A 256 8.09 17.02 -5.72
N PHE A 257 9.27 16.94 -5.12
CA PHE A 257 9.54 17.47 -3.78
C PHE A 257 9.28 18.99 -3.70
N ILE A 258 9.77 19.77 -4.67
CA ILE A 258 9.51 21.21 -4.73
C ILE A 258 8.01 21.49 -4.87
N ARG A 259 7.30 20.75 -5.74
CA ARG A 259 5.84 20.90 -5.88
C ARG A 259 5.10 20.54 -4.59
N MET A 260 5.51 19.48 -3.90
CA MET A 260 4.94 19.08 -2.63
C MET A 260 5.19 20.13 -1.54
N LYS A 261 6.39 20.69 -1.46
CA LYS A 261 6.73 21.78 -0.51
C LYS A 261 6.00 23.08 -0.83
N ALA A 262 5.85 23.43 -2.09
CA ALA A 262 5.01 24.56 -2.51
C ALA A 262 3.54 24.37 -2.10
N SER A 263 2.99 23.18 -2.25
CA SER A 263 1.66 22.83 -1.73
C SER A 263 1.60 22.98 -0.20
N GLY A 264 2.67 22.62 0.53
CA GLY A 264 2.76 22.82 1.98
C GLY A 264 2.71 24.28 2.41
N LEU A 265 3.30 25.20 1.64
CA LEU A 265 3.18 26.64 1.92
C LEU A 265 1.74 27.14 1.78
N ILE A 266 1.00 26.63 0.79
CA ILE A 266 -0.42 26.93 0.65
C ILE A 266 -1.20 26.46 1.87
N THR A 267 -0.90 25.28 2.41
CA THR A 267 -1.57 24.77 3.62
C THR A 267 -1.27 25.62 4.86
N VAL A 268 -0.07 26.19 4.99
CA VAL A 268 0.28 27.12 6.07
C VAL A 268 -0.53 28.41 5.95
N LEU A 269 -0.62 29.01 4.77
CA LEU A 269 -1.43 30.22 4.55
C LEU A 269 -2.90 29.98 4.87
N ILE A 270 -3.45 28.83 4.47
CA ILE A 270 -4.81 28.42 4.80
C ILE A 270 -4.98 28.27 6.32
N SER A 271 -4.00 27.69 7.00
CA SER A 271 -4.03 27.55 8.46
C SER A 271 -4.10 28.90 9.15
N ILE A 272 -3.29 29.87 8.73
CA ILE A 272 -3.32 31.25 9.26
C ILE A 272 -4.68 31.90 9.00
N PHE A 273 -5.24 31.71 7.80
CA PHE A 273 -6.56 32.25 7.48
C PHE A 273 -7.67 31.65 8.37
N ILE A 274 -7.65 30.32 8.61
CA ILE A 274 -8.62 29.66 9.49
C ILE A 274 -8.50 30.15 10.93
N ILE A 275 -7.28 30.35 11.43
CA ILE A 275 -7.06 30.94 12.76
C ILE A 275 -7.71 32.33 12.81
N GLY A 276 -7.50 33.18 11.78
CA GLY A 276 -8.13 34.48 11.67
C GLY A 276 -9.68 34.41 11.67
N VAL A 277 -10.24 33.46 10.95
CA VAL A 277 -11.71 33.22 10.95
C VAL A 277 -12.22 32.82 12.33
N LEU A 278 -11.48 31.98 13.08
CA LEU A 278 -11.88 31.56 14.43
C LEU A 278 -11.64 32.62 15.51
N LEU A 279 -10.80 33.63 15.25
CA LEU A 279 -10.63 34.80 16.17
C LEU A 279 -11.89 35.65 16.26
N ILE A 280 -12.70 35.75 15.19
CA ILE A 280 -13.92 36.55 15.17
C ILE A 280 -14.94 36.03 16.23
N PRO A 281 -15.34 34.78 16.28
CA PRO A 281 -16.25 34.28 17.31
C PRO A 281 -15.64 34.32 18.72
N LEU A 282 -14.32 34.19 18.85
CA LEU A 282 -13.62 34.40 20.14
C LEU A 282 -13.76 35.85 20.62
N SER A 283 -13.48 36.83 19.77
CA SER A 283 -13.59 38.25 20.13
C SER A 283 -15.02 38.68 20.47
N ASN A 284 -16.01 38.03 19.87
CA ASN A 284 -17.42 38.24 20.14
C ASN A 284 -17.95 37.45 21.36
N GLY A 285 -17.09 36.70 22.05
CA GLY A 285 -17.49 35.89 23.20
C GLY A 285 -18.40 34.66 22.87
N VAL A 286 -18.51 34.31 21.59
CA VAL A 286 -19.34 33.14 21.15
C VAL A 286 -18.68 31.84 21.53
N ILE A 287 -17.35 31.76 21.46
CA ILE A 287 -16.56 30.60 21.90
C ILE A 287 -15.59 31.01 23.01
N THR A 288 -15.28 30.05 23.88
CA THR A 288 -14.29 30.23 24.95
C THR A 288 -12.86 30.13 24.40
N LEU A 289 -11.88 30.59 25.18
CA LEU A 289 -10.46 30.49 24.80
C LEU A 289 -10.03 29.02 24.66
N GLY A 290 -10.52 28.13 25.54
CA GLY A 290 -10.26 26.70 25.46
C GLY A 290 -10.82 26.09 24.18
N MET A 291 -12.07 26.43 23.80
CA MET A 291 -12.67 25.97 22.56
C MET A 291 -11.92 26.48 21.33
N PHE A 292 -11.50 27.76 21.32
CA PHE A 292 -10.67 28.31 20.25
C PHE A 292 -9.36 27.52 20.07
N MET A 293 -8.62 27.28 21.15
CA MET A 293 -7.36 26.53 21.12
C MET A 293 -7.57 25.08 20.64
N GLY A 294 -8.64 24.44 21.11
CA GLY A 294 -9.02 23.09 20.68
C GLY A 294 -9.34 23.02 19.19
N LEU A 295 -10.17 23.94 18.69
CA LEU A 295 -10.56 24.00 17.27
C LEU A 295 -9.37 24.34 16.36
N VAL A 296 -8.50 25.27 16.76
CA VAL A 296 -7.27 25.58 16.03
C VAL A 296 -6.39 24.36 15.91
N THR A 297 -6.09 23.70 17.03
CA THR A 297 -5.24 22.49 17.04
C THR A 297 -5.82 21.38 16.17
N ALA A 298 -7.12 21.12 16.27
CA ALA A 298 -7.80 20.09 15.49
C ALA A 298 -7.80 20.41 13.99
N THR A 299 -8.02 21.68 13.63
CA THR A 299 -8.05 22.12 12.23
C THR A 299 -6.65 22.04 11.60
N LEU A 300 -5.60 22.44 12.33
CA LEU A 300 -4.22 22.27 11.89
C LEU A 300 -3.88 20.78 11.69
N GLY A 301 -4.29 19.92 12.61
CA GLY A 301 -4.13 18.48 12.50
C GLY A 301 -4.86 17.89 11.30
N LEU A 302 -6.07 18.35 10.97
CA LEU A 302 -6.80 17.95 9.77
C LEU A 302 -6.09 18.37 8.49
N ILE A 303 -5.62 19.60 8.40
CA ILE A 303 -4.91 20.11 7.23
C ILE A 303 -3.64 19.30 6.98
N GLN A 304 -2.87 19.03 8.04
CA GLN A 304 -1.68 18.20 7.96
C GLN A 304 -2.01 16.77 7.47
N MET A 305 -3.03 16.16 8.06
CA MET A 305 -3.50 14.83 7.68
C MET A 305 -3.97 14.78 6.22
N MET A 306 -4.75 15.77 5.77
CA MET A 306 -5.22 15.85 4.38
C MET A 306 -4.04 16.04 3.41
N SER A 307 -3.05 16.85 3.74
CA SER A 307 -1.92 17.11 2.87
C SER A 307 -1.01 15.90 2.67
N TRP A 308 -0.74 15.14 3.73
CA TRP A 308 0.19 14.00 3.71
C TRP A 308 -0.49 12.66 3.52
N ASN A 309 -1.41 12.32 4.43
CA ASN A 309 -2.01 10.99 4.46
C ASN A 309 -2.91 10.74 3.25
N LEU A 310 -3.70 11.73 2.84
CA LEU A 310 -4.57 11.60 1.68
C LEU A 310 -3.77 11.44 0.37
N SER A 311 -2.69 12.22 0.21
CA SER A 311 -1.80 12.08 -0.96
C SER A 311 -1.13 10.73 -0.98
N TRP A 312 -0.67 10.24 0.17
CA TRP A 312 -0.06 8.92 0.31
C TRP A 312 -1.06 7.80 0.01
N ILE A 313 -2.24 7.83 0.65
CA ILE A 313 -3.32 6.86 0.41
C ILE A 313 -3.71 6.82 -1.07
N THR A 314 -3.83 7.98 -1.72
CA THR A 314 -4.18 8.05 -3.15
C THR A 314 -3.11 7.41 -4.03
N SER A 315 -1.82 7.62 -3.71
CA SER A 315 -0.70 6.98 -4.42
C SER A 315 -0.71 5.46 -4.23
N GLU A 316 -0.92 5.01 -2.99
CA GLU A 316 -0.94 3.57 -2.68
C GLU A 316 -2.18 2.87 -3.27
N LEU A 317 -3.36 3.50 -3.27
CA LEU A 317 -4.54 2.97 -3.94
C LEU A 317 -4.32 2.80 -5.45
N ALA A 318 -3.56 3.71 -6.09
CA ALA A 318 -3.21 3.56 -7.50
C ALA A 318 -2.29 2.34 -7.72
N LYS A 319 -1.26 2.13 -6.88
CA LYS A 319 -0.39 0.94 -6.92
C LYS A 319 -1.18 -0.35 -6.67
N ASN A 320 -2.07 -0.33 -5.69
CA ASN A 320 -2.87 -1.48 -5.34
C ASN A 320 -3.86 -1.85 -6.46
N ARG A 321 -4.38 -0.85 -7.19
CA ARG A 321 -5.20 -1.11 -8.38
C ARG A 321 -4.42 -1.81 -9.48
N GLU A 322 -3.17 -1.43 -9.73
CA GLU A 322 -2.33 -2.13 -10.71
C GLU A 322 -2.00 -3.55 -10.24
N TYR A 323 -1.73 -3.75 -8.95
CA TYR A 323 -1.57 -5.10 -8.40
C TYR A 323 -2.80 -5.99 -8.61
N LEU A 324 -4.03 -5.47 -8.47
CA LEU A 324 -5.25 -6.25 -8.71
C LEU A 324 -5.41 -6.65 -10.18
N LYS A 325 -4.95 -5.81 -11.12
CA LYS A 325 -4.90 -6.17 -12.54
C LYS A 325 -3.90 -7.29 -12.80
N ASP A 326 -2.70 -7.18 -12.20
CA ASP A 326 -1.68 -8.24 -12.28
C ASP A 326 -2.20 -9.54 -11.65
N LEU A 327 -2.90 -9.46 -10.51
CA LEU A 327 -3.53 -10.62 -9.86
C LEU A 327 -4.61 -11.25 -10.75
N THR A 328 -5.45 -10.44 -11.41
CA THR A 328 -6.43 -10.93 -12.38
C THR A 328 -5.72 -11.66 -13.52
N ALA A 329 -4.73 -11.03 -14.14
CA ALA A 329 -3.98 -11.64 -15.23
C ALA A 329 -3.25 -12.92 -14.80
N PHE A 330 -2.69 -12.98 -13.59
CA PHE A 330 -2.08 -14.18 -13.02
C PHE A 330 -3.09 -15.30 -12.83
N MET A 331 -4.28 -15.00 -12.32
CA MET A 331 -5.33 -16.02 -12.11
C MET A 331 -5.91 -16.54 -13.43
N ASP A 332 -5.84 -15.77 -14.52
CA ASP A 332 -6.30 -16.16 -15.87
C ASP A 332 -5.26 -16.96 -16.64
N LEU A 333 -4.01 -17.10 -16.13
CA LEU A 333 -3.01 -17.96 -16.76
C LEU A 333 -3.49 -19.42 -16.75
N THR A 334 -3.30 -20.09 -17.88
CA THR A 334 -3.75 -21.49 -18.07
C THR A 334 -2.97 -22.46 -17.21
N GLU A 335 -3.66 -23.47 -16.71
CA GLU A 335 -3.12 -24.53 -15.88
C GLU A 335 -2.98 -25.81 -16.71
N GLN A 336 -1.94 -26.58 -16.46
CA GLN A 336 -1.73 -27.89 -17.05
C GLN A 336 -2.61 -28.91 -16.33
N GLU A 337 -3.46 -29.59 -17.06
CA GLU A 337 -4.27 -30.72 -16.52
C GLU A 337 -3.36 -31.84 -16.02
N GLY A 338 -3.70 -32.39 -14.85
CA GLY A 338 -2.93 -33.50 -14.26
C GLY A 338 -1.56 -33.10 -13.70
N SER A 339 -1.21 -31.79 -13.64
CA SER A 339 0.12 -31.33 -13.20
C SER A 339 0.52 -31.72 -11.78
N LEU A 340 -0.44 -32.09 -10.93
CA LEU A 340 -0.21 -32.52 -9.54
C LEU A 340 -0.55 -34.02 -9.34
N ASP A 341 -0.95 -34.71 -10.39
CA ASP A 341 -1.20 -36.13 -10.31
C ASP A 341 0.14 -36.86 -10.14
N LEU A 342 0.20 -37.80 -9.23
CA LEU A 342 1.35 -38.69 -9.15
C LEU A 342 1.42 -39.44 -10.47
N PRO A 343 2.62 -39.60 -11.04
CA PRO A 343 2.75 -40.49 -12.20
C PRO A 343 2.19 -41.84 -11.80
N GLU A 344 1.26 -42.36 -12.61
CA GLU A 344 0.85 -43.75 -12.47
C GLU A 344 2.12 -44.60 -12.45
N GLU A 345 2.16 -45.68 -11.63
CA GLU A 345 3.25 -46.64 -11.66
C GLU A 345 3.32 -47.17 -13.11
N ALA A 346 4.10 -46.47 -13.93
CA ALA A 346 4.35 -46.92 -15.28
C ALA A 346 5.17 -48.17 -15.17
N ASP A 347 4.70 -49.25 -15.77
CA ASP A 347 5.51 -50.44 -16.01
C ASP A 347 6.85 -49.96 -16.56
N ILE A 348 7.94 -50.42 -15.93
CA ILE A 348 9.31 -50.07 -16.37
C ILE A 348 9.44 -50.62 -17.79
N VAL A 349 9.16 -49.81 -18.78
CA VAL A 349 9.37 -50.15 -20.18
C VAL A 349 10.87 -50.22 -20.42
N ASN A 350 11.39 -51.42 -20.55
CA ASN A 350 12.76 -51.61 -21.01
C ASN A 350 12.85 -51.20 -22.49
N PHE A 351 13.27 -49.98 -22.73
CA PHE A 351 13.58 -49.50 -24.08
C PHE A 351 14.99 -49.97 -24.49
N GLU A 352 15.17 -50.33 -25.74
CA GLU A 352 16.48 -50.65 -26.34
C GLU A 352 17.06 -49.44 -27.07
N THR A 353 16.21 -48.70 -27.75
CA THR A 353 16.58 -47.52 -28.52
C THR A 353 15.51 -46.42 -28.44
N ILE A 354 15.95 -45.18 -28.48
CA ILE A 354 15.11 -43.99 -28.70
C ILE A 354 15.53 -43.39 -30.03
N GLU A 355 14.61 -43.27 -30.96
CA GLU A 355 14.89 -42.75 -32.29
C GLU A 355 14.07 -41.48 -32.53
N PHE A 356 14.75 -40.40 -32.87
CA PHE A 356 14.17 -39.13 -33.35
C PHE A 356 14.27 -39.16 -34.88
N ASP A 357 13.14 -39.21 -35.56
CA ASP A 357 13.06 -39.21 -37.01
C ASP A 357 12.40 -37.95 -37.52
N ASN A 358 13.16 -37.17 -38.29
CA ASN A 358 12.69 -35.95 -38.97
C ASN A 358 12.01 -34.93 -38.04
N VAL A 359 12.51 -34.75 -36.82
CA VAL A 359 11.90 -33.89 -35.80
C VAL A 359 12.05 -32.45 -36.17
N LEU A 360 10.91 -31.73 -36.20
CA LEU A 360 10.80 -30.28 -36.33
C LEU A 360 10.37 -29.71 -35.00
N PHE A 361 11.17 -28.80 -34.45
CA PHE A 361 10.83 -28.12 -33.20
C PHE A 361 11.04 -26.62 -33.29
N LYS A 362 10.04 -25.86 -32.84
CA LYS A 362 10.13 -24.43 -32.58
C LYS A 362 9.46 -24.10 -31.25
N TYR A 363 9.98 -23.07 -30.56
CA TYR A 363 9.28 -22.58 -29.37
C TYR A 363 7.94 -21.95 -29.73
N PRO A 364 6.91 -22.07 -28.86
CA PRO A 364 5.66 -21.33 -29.02
C PRO A 364 5.91 -19.85 -29.30
N ASP A 365 5.10 -19.25 -30.14
CA ASP A 365 5.17 -17.82 -30.52
C ASP A 365 6.48 -17.39 -31.23
N THR A 366 7.28 -18.32 -31.74
CA THR A 366 8.44 -18.02 -32.58
C THR A 366 8.27 -18.58 -34.00
N ASP A 367 8.76 -17.84 -35.00
CA ASP A 367 8.75 -18.28 -36.40
C ASP A 367 10.00 -19.13 -36.75
N ARG A 368 10.98 -19.14 -35.84
CA ARG A 368 12.27 -19.81 -36.06
C ARG A 368 12.23 -21.24 -35.54
N TYR A 369 12.47 -22.21 -36.45
CA TYR A 369 12.72 -23.58 -36.07
C TYR A 369 14.09 -23.71 -35.41
N ILE A 370 14.14 -24.34 -34.21
CA ILE A 370 15.37 -24.65 -33.46
C ILE A 370 15.92 -26.00 -33.91
N LEU A 371 15.03 -27.00 -34.06
CA LEU A 371 15.37 -28.26 -34.70
C LEU A 371 14.65 -28.32 -36.05
N LYS A 372 15.36 -28.72 -37.08
CA LYS A 372 14.83 -28.89 -38.43
C LYS A 372 15.43 -30.14 -39.03
N ASP A 373 14.56 -31.05 -39.44
CA ASP A 373 14.95 -32.36 -40.01
C ASP A 373 15.95 -33.09 -39.10
N PHE A 374 15.71 -33.02 -37.77
CA PHE A 374 16.63 -33.56 -36.75
C PHE A 374 16.41 -35.06 -36.63
N ASN A 375 17.50 -35.82 -36.86
CA ASN A 375 17.54 -37.27 -36.77
C ASN A 375 18.57 -37.67 -35.74
N LEU A 376 18.19 -38.46 -34.75
CA LEU A 376 19.09 -38.98 -33.70
C LEU A 376 18.62 -40.33 -33.22
N LYS A 377 19.54 -41.25 -33.11
CA LYS A 377 19.28 -42.58 -32.51
C LYS A 377 20.13 -42.74 -31.25
N LEU A 378 19.51 -43.04 -30.15
CA LEU A 378 20.17 -43.26 -28.85
C LEU A 378 19.93 -44.72 -28.45
N ASP A 379 20.99 -45.49 -28.28
CA ASP A 379 20.93 -46.84 -27.77
C ASP A 379 21.07 -46.86 -26.24
N LYS A 380 20.49 -47.86 -25.57
CA LYS A 380 20.35 -48.01 -24.11
C LYS A 380 21.65 -47.77 -23.30
N ASN A 381 22.84 -47.93 -23.87
CA ASN A 381 24.13 -47.87 -23.19
C ASN A 381 24.99 -46.65 -23.59
N ILE A 382 24.45 -45.65 -24.25
CA ILE A 382 25.16 -44.45 -24.57
C ILE A 382 24.94 -43.45 -23.42
N HIS A 383 26.02 -43.04 -22.75
CA HIS A 383 26.07 -41.97 -21.73
C HIS A 383 26.60 -40.68 -22.30
#